data_457db25a1eee6b605c858ef77fa2440f
#
_entry.id   457db25a1eee6b605c858ef77fa2440f
#
_cell.length_a   1.000
_cell.length_b   1.000
_cell.length_c   1.000
_cell.angle_alpha   90.00
_cell.angle_beta   90.00
_cell.angle_gamma   90.00
#
_symmetry.space_group_name_H-M   'P 1'
#
loop_
_entity.id
_entity.type
_entity.pdbx_description
1 polymer ?
#
loop_
_entity_poly.entity_id
_entity_poly.type
_entity_poly.pdbx_seq_one_letter_code
_entity_poly.pdbx_strand_id
1 'polypeptide(L)'
;MIQIGAIKLNDRLEIIDTFNQLIQPTHYVKLHPRIKRITGISQDQLCDAPQFCEAAQRFHAWCGTDCALLTWGCDDVSVFQQNLDFFAYSEPFPQMYDLQRLYGELTGDTKNRAGLKSAMEHFGIEPDADHPFHNALNDAYYTALVFQKCPQPQDVLRFSQTARKL
;
A
#
# COMPACT_ATOMS: atom_id res chain seq x y z
N MET A 1 -7.06 -10.49 1.88
CA MET A 1 -6.32 -9.37 2.51
C MET A 1 -6.39 -9.48 4.01
N ILE A 2 -5.32 -9.14 4.75
CA ILE A 2 -5.27 -9.24 6.24
C ILE A 2 -4.83 -7.93 6.91
N GLN A 3 -4.39 -6.95 6.14
CA GLN A 3 -4.00 -5.63 6.66
C GLN A 3 -4.10 -4.58 5.54
N ILE A 4 -4.50 -3.37 5.89
CA ILE A 4 -4.32 -2.15 5.10
C ILE A 4 -3.42 -1.22 5.91
N GLY A 5 -2.31 -0.81 5.32
CA GLY A 5 -1.39 0.19 5.86
C GLY A 5 -1.24 1.34 4.87
N ALA A 6 -1.34 2.57 5.33
CA ALA A 6 -1.18 3.75 4.48
C ALA A 6 -0.60 4.94 5.26
N ILE A 7 0.09 5.80 4.54
CA ILE A 7 0.66 7.07 5.03
C ILE A 7 0.02 8.21 4.24
N LYS A 8 -0.45 9.22 4.93
CA LYS A 8 -1.00 10.43 4.30
C LYS A 8 0.05 11.53 4.26
N LEU A 9 0.25 12.08 3.07
CA LEU A 9 1.11 13.24 2.84
C LEU A 9 0.25 14.46 2.50
N ASN A 10 0.72 15.65 2.90
CA ASN A 10 0.17 16.93 2.44
C ASN A 10 0.83 17.37 1.11
N ASP A 11 0.43 18.52 0.57
CA ASP A 11 0.98 19.09 -0.68
C ASP A 11 2.47 19.42 -0.60
N ARG A 12 3.05 19.49 0.60
CA ARG A 12 4.49 19.66 0.83
C ARG A 12 5.21 18.33 0.99
N LEU A 13 4.51 17.23 0.78
CA LEU A 13 4.99 15.86 0.99
C LEU A 13 5.37 15.55 2.44
N GLU A 14 4.86 16.30 3.42
CA GLU A 14 5.05 16.00 4.83
C GLU A 14 4.06 14.93 5.28
N ILE A 15 4.52 13.98 6.11
CA ILE A 15 3.64 12.97 6.71
C ILE A 15 2.73 13.65 7.73
N ILE A 16 1.42 13.56 7.53
CA ILE A 16 0.41 14.20 8.38
C ILE A 16 -0.51 13.22 9.10
N ASP A 17 -0.61 11.98 8.61
CA ASP A 17 -1.45 10.95 9.23
C ASP A 17 -1.05 9.54 8.80
N THR A 18 -1.48 8.54 9.55
CA THR A 18 -1.22 7.12 9.27
C THR A 18 -2.49 6.30 9.42
N PHE A 19 -2.67 5.30 8.58
CA PHE A 19 -3.74 4.32 8.68
C PHE A 19 -3.18 2.93 8.81
N ASN A 20 -3.61 2.20 9.83
CA ASN A 20 -3.20 0.81 10.05
C ASN A 20 -4.39 -0.01 10.54
N GLN A 21 -4.91 -0.89 9.70
CA GLN A 21 -6.06 -1.72 10.03
C GLN A 21 -5.81 -3.17 9.67
N LEU A 22 -5.79 -4.03 10.69
CA LEU A 22 -5.87 -5.47 10.49
C LEU A 22 -7.28 -5.85 10.04
N ILE A 23 -7.36 -6.95 9.28
CA ILE A 23 -8.61 -7.44 8.68
C ILE A 23 -8.80 -8.90 9.03
N GLN A 24 -9.95 -9.24 9.60
CA GLN A 24 -10.33 -10.62 9.86
C GLN A 24 -10.65 -11.33 8.53
N PRO A 25 -9.91 -12.40 8.16
CA PRO A 25 -10.23 -13.17 6.97
C PRO A 25 -11.47 -14.05 7.19
N THR A 26 -12.44 -13.96 6.28
CA THR A 26 -13.70 -14.71 6.38
C THR A 26 -13.70 -16.05 5.64
N HIS A 27 -12.87 -16.21 4.59
CA HIS A 27 -12.81 -17.44 3.78
C HIS A 27 -11.64 -18.34 4.15
N TYR A 28 -10.43 -17.78 4.26
CA TYR A 28 -9.24 -18.48 4.69
C TYR A 28 -8.95 -18.12 6.15
N VAL A 29 -9.78 -18.62 7.05
CA VAL A 29 -9.76 -18.24 8.47
C VAL A 29 -8.42 -18.56 9.14
N LYS A 30 -7.74 -19.64 8.73
CA LYS A 30 -6.42 -19.99 9.26
C LYS A 30 -5.32 -19.25 8.51
N LEU A 31 -4.56 -18.45 9.24
CA LEU A 31 -3.39 -17.77 8.71
C LEU A 31 -2.30 -18.80 8.37
N HIS A 32 -1.83 -18.76 7.12
CA HIS A 32 -0.77 -19.66 6.67
C HIS A 32 0.54 -19.37 7.45
N PRO A 33 1.28 -20.40 7.94
CA PRO A 33 2.49 -20.19 8.76
C PRO A 33 3.55 -19.29 8.12
N ARG A 34 3.68 -19.34 6.79
CA ARG A 34 4.59 -18.46 6.04
C ARG A 34 4.18 -16.98 6.16
N ILE A 35 2.88 -16.68 6.07
CA ILE A 35 2.37 -15.31 6.20
C ILE A 35 2.64 -14.79 7.61
N LYS A 36 2.29 -15.58 8.65
CA LYS A 36 2.61 -15.25 10.04
C LYS A 36 4.09 -14.90 10.23
N ARG A 37 4.99 -15.73 9.66
CA ARG A 37 6.44 -15.51 9.78
C ARG A 37 6.92 -14.25 9.08
N ILE A 38 6.36 -13.93 7.92
CA ILE A 38 6.77 -12.77 7.11
C ILE A 38 6.23 -11.47 7.68
N THR A 39 4.93 -11.44 8.06
CA THR A 39 4.24 -10.22 8.50
C THR A 39 4.33 -9.99 10.00
N GLY A 40 4.65 -10.99 10.80
CA GLY A 40 4.57 -10.94 12.26
C GLY A 40 3.14 -10.95 12.83
N ILE A 41 2.11 -10.92 11.97
CA ILE A 41 0.71 -10.89 12.39
C ILE A 41 0.31 -12.27 12.92
N SER A 42 -0.31 -12.32 14.11
CA SER A 42 -0.82 -13.54 14.71
C SER A 42 -2.28 -13.81 14.34
N GLN A 43 -2.71 -15.06 14.49
CA GLN A 43 -4.12 -15.45 14.29
C GLN A 43 -5.04 -14.71 15.28
N ASP A 44 -4.61 -14.57 16.53
CA ASP A 44 -5.41 -13.94 17.59
C ASP A 44 -5.68 -12.46 17.29
N GLN A 45 -4.66 -11.73 16.79
CA GLN A 45 -4.84 -10.35 16.35
C GLN A 45 -5.86 -10.19 15.22
N LEU A 46 -5.98 -11.20 14.34
CA LEU A 46 -6.96 -11.18 13.25
C LEU A 46 -8.38 -11.54 13.70
N CYS A 47 -8.53 -12.32 14.77
CA CYS A 47 -9.86 -12.71 15.29
C CYS A 47 -10.66 -11.51 15.80
N ASP A 48 -9.97 -10.51 16.38
CA ASP A 48 -10.58 -9.30 16.95
C ASP A 48 -10.66 -8.14 15.94
N ALA A 49 -10.13 -8.33 14.73
CA ALA A 49 -10.13 -7.32 13.70
C ALA A 49 -11.48 -7.24 12.96
N PRO A 50 -11.86 -6.08 12.41
CA PRO A 50 -13.04 -5.96 11.57
C PRO A 50 -12.91 -6.79 10.29
N GLN A 51 -14.04 -7.15 9.70
CA GLN A 51 -14.08 -7.78 8.38
C GLN A 51 -13.76 -6.77 7.27
N PHE A 52 -13.50 -7.27 6.06
CA PHE A 52 -13.02 -6.45 4.95
C PHE A 52 -13.91 -5.24 4.63
N CYS A 53 -15.22 -5.39 4.55
CA CYS A 53 -16.12 -4.27 4.22
C CYS A 53 -16.01 -3.12 5.24
N GLU A 54 -15.96 -3.44 6.52
CA GLU A 54 -15.81 -2.43 7.57
C GLU A 54 -14.42 -1.77 7.52
N ALA A 55 -13.36 -2.56 7.31
CA ALA A 55 -12.01 -2.02 7.15
C ALA A 55 -11.89 -1.12 5.91
N ALA A 56 -12.49 -1.52 4.78
CA ALA A 56 -12.55 -0.74 3.55
C ALA A 56 -13.32 0.57 3.74
N GLN A 57 -14.44 0.55 4.47
CA GLN A 57 -15.23 1.73 4.79
C GLN A 57 -14.45 2.71 5.67
N ARG A 58 -13.75 2.21 6.70
CA ARG A 58 -12.86 3.03 7.53
C ARG A 58 -11.73 3.65 6.72
N PHE A 59 -11.12 2.87 5.83
CA PHE A 59 -10.05 3.35 4.95
C PHE A 59 -10.57 4.40 3.96
N HIS A 60 -11.73 4.18 3.36
CA HIS A 60 -12.37 5.15 2.46
C HIS A 60 -12.65 6.48 3.18
N ALA A 61 -13.22 6.42 4.39
CA ALA A 61 -13.46 7.61 5.21
C ALA A 61 -12.15 8.36 5.56
N TRP A 62 -11.07 7.61 5.84
CA TRP A 62 -9.76 8.18 6.13
C TRP A 62 -9.11 8.82 4.90
N CYS A 63 -9.27 8.22 3.71
CA CYS A 63 -8.81 8.82 2.45
C CYS A 63 -9.43 10.21 2.24
N GLY A 64 -10.75 10.33 2.44
CA GLY A 64 -11.49 11.52 2.05
C GLY A 64 -11.73 11.57 0.55
N THR A 65 -12.17 12.74 0.05
CA THR A 65 -12.59 12.92 -1.35
C THR A 65 -11.52 13.54 -2.24
N ASP A 66 -10.50 14.14 -1.65
CA ASP A 66 -9.48 14.92 -2.39
C ASP A 66 -8.09 14.35 -2.10
N CYS A 67 -7.84 13.13 -2.56
CA CYS A 67 -6.54 12.49 -2.47
C CYS A 67 -6.27 11.58 -3.67
N ALA A 68 -5.00 11.28 -3.89
CA ALA A 68 -4.51 10.25 -4.80
C ALA A 68 -3.87 9.14 -3.99
N LEU A 69 -4.11 7.89 -4.36
CA LEU A 69 -3.48 6.73 -3.72
C LEU A 69 -2.25 6.32 -4.54
N LEU A 70 -1.13 6.15 -3.86
CA LEU A 70 0.13 5.70 -4.45
C LEU A 70 0.48 4.31 -3.92
N THR A 71 0.92 3.42 -4.80
CA THR A 71 1.39 2.09 -4.43
C THR A 71 2.78 1.82 -5.00
N TRP A 72 3.54 0.94 -4.38
CA TRP A 72 4.77 0.41 -4.95
C TRP A 72 4.45 -0.77 -5.88
N GLY A 73 4.14 -0.46 -7.14
CA GLY A 73 3.71 -1.44 -8.14
C GLY A 73 2.21 -1.69 -8.17
N CYS A 74 1.78 -2.71 -8.92
CA CYS A 74 0.37 -2.95 -9.23
C CYS A 74 -0.27 -4.09 -8.41
N ASP A 75 0.50 -4.82 -7.62
CA ASP A 75 -0.01 -6.02 -6.94
C ASP A 75 -1.01 -5.65 -5.85
N ASP A 76 -0.74 -4.59 -5.08
CA ASP A 76 -1.65 -4.10 -4.03
C ASP A 76 -2.98 -3.66 -4.59
N VAL A 77 -2.96 -2.93 -5.72
CA VAL A 77 -4.19 -2.49 -6.42
C VAL A 77 -5.02 -3.68 -6.87
N SER A 78 -4.36 -4.70 -7.45
CA SER A 78 -5.04 -5.90 -7.92
C SER A 78 -5.68 -6.69 -6.78
N VAL A 79 -4.95 -6.88 -5.68
CA VAL A 79 -5.45 -7.57 -4.48
C VAL A 79 -6.58 -6.78 -3.82
N PHE A 80 -6.45 -5.46 -3.73
CA PHE A 80 -7.50 -4.61 -3.15
C PHE A 80 -8.77 -4.68 -3.98
N GLN A 81 -8.68 -4.51 -5.29
CA GLN A 81 -9.83 -4.61 -6.20
C GLN A 81 -10.51 -5.98 -6.15
N GLN A 82 -9.74 -7.09 -6.14
CA GLN A 82 -10.30 -8.42 -5.99
C GLN A 82 -11.14 -8.57 -4.70
N ASN A 83 -10.70 -7.95 -3.61
CA ASN A 83 -11.47 -7.98 -2.37
C ASN A 83 -12.72 -7.09 -2.46
N LEU A 84 -12.63 -5.90 -3.06
CA LEU A 84 -13.81 -5.04 -3.30
C LEU A 84 -14.87 -5.78 -4.11
N ASP A 85 -14.47 -6.41 -5.21
CA ASP A 85 -15.36 -7.17 -6.09
C ASP A 85 -15.95 -8.40 -5.37
N PHE A 86 -15.13 -9.14 -4.65
CA PHE A 86 -15.52 -10.34 -3.91
C PHE A 86 -16.58 -10.06 -2.83
N PHE A 87 -16.43 -8.95 -2.12
CA PHE A 87 -17.36 -8.53 -1.07
C PHE A 87 -18.46 -7.58 -1.57
N ALA A 88 -18.55 -7.35 -2.88
CA ALA A 88 -19.53 -6.44 -3.51
C ALA A 88 -19.50 -5.02 -2.89
N TYR A 89 -18.32 -4.53 -2.54
CA TYR A 89 -18.14 -3.18 -2.04
C TYR A 89 -18.21 -2.18 -3.19
N SER A 90 -19.19 -1.28 -3.18
CA SER A 90 -19.53 -0.42 -4.33
C SER A 90 -19.03 1.03 -4.22
N GLU A 91 -18.57 1.47 -3.05
CA GLU A 91 -18.06 2.82 -2.89
C GLU A 91 -16.76 3.02 -3.69
N PRO A 92 -16.67 4.07 -4.52
CA PRO A 92 -15.49 4.32 -5.34
C PRO A 92 -14.32 4.79 -4.47
N PHE A 93 -13.15 4.21 -4.67
CA PHE A 93 -11.91 4.69 -4.07
C PHE A 93 -11.24 5.76 -4.95
N PRO A 94 -10.42 6.64 -4.34
CA PRO A 94 -9.60 7.57 -5.10
C PRO A 94 -8.73 6.88 -6.15
N GLN A 95 -8.37 7.62 -7.21
CA GLN A 95 -7.51 7.09 -8.27
C GLN A 95 -6.17 6.61 -7.70
N MET A 96 -5.72 5.44 -8.14
CA MET A 96 -4.46 4.83 -7.74
C MET A 96 -3.39 5.04 -8.80
N TYR A 97 -2.13 5.21 -8.36
CA TYR A 97 -0.97 5.46 -9.22
C TYR A 97 0.22 4.60 -8.83
N ASP A 98 1.03 4.24 -9.81
CA ASP A 98 2.19 3.33 -9.66
C ASP A 98 3.49 4.12 -9.51
N LEU A 99 3.98 4.23 -8.27
CA LEU A 99 5.25 4.89 -7.98
C LEU A 99 6.47 4.09 -8.49
N GLN A 100 6.37 2.77 -8.54
CA GLN A 100 7.45 1.92 -9.07
C GLN A 100 7.73 2.22 -10.54
N ARG A 101 6.70 2.58 -11.32
CA ARG A 101 6.88 2.98 -12.73
C ARG A 101 7.55 4.34 -12.86
N LEU A 102 7.18 5.31 -12.03
CA LEU A 102 7.90 6.60 -11.97
C LEU A 102 9.37 6.37 -11.64
N TYR A 103 9.65 5.56 -10.63
CA TYR A 103 11.03 5.22 -10.26
C TYR A 103 11.80 4.55 -11.42
N GLY A 104 11.17 3.64 -12.15
CA GLY A 104 11.75 3.01 -13.35
C GLY A 104 12.13 4.02 -14.43
N GLU A 105 11.32 5.05 -14.67
CA GLU A 105 11.68 6.14 -15.60
C GLU A 105 12.87 6.97 -15.08
N LEU A 106 12.87 7.31 -13.80
CA LEU A 106 13.96 8.09 -13.18
C LEU A 106 15.32 7.38 -13.28
N THR A 107 15.33 6.06 -13.16
CA THR A 107 16.55 5.26 -13.23
C THR A 107 16.91 4.79 -14.64
N GLY A 108 16.02 5.01 -15.61
CA GLY A 108 16.16 4.50 -16.97
C GLY A 108 15.91 3.00 -17.12
N ASP A 109 15.49 2.32 -16.06
CA ASP A 109 15.15 0.89 -16.07
C ASP A 109 13.63 0.67 -16.04
N THR A 110 12.99 0.88 -17.18
CA THR A 110 11.54 0.70 -17.33
C THR A 110 11.11 -0.75 -17.54
N LYS A 111 12.07 -1.67 -17.76
CA LYS A 111 11.78 -3.09 -18.05
C LYS A 111 11.73 -3.94 -16.78
N ASN A 112 12.60 -3.64 -15.83
CA ASN A 112 12.67 -4.37 -14.56
C ASN A 112 11.87 -3.61 -13.51
N ARG A 113 11.14 -4.36 -12.71
CA ARG A 113 10.43 -3.80 -11.57
C ARG A 113 11.35 -3.83 -10.35
N ALA A 114 12.00 -2.71 -10.07
CA ALA A 114 12.84 -2.60 -8.89
C ALA A 114 12.05 -2.82 -7.60
N GLY A 115 12.59 -3.57 -6.66
CA GLY A 115 12.00 -3.71 -5.34
C GLY A 115 12.06 -2.40 -4.53
N LEU A 116 11.15 -2.21 -3.58
CA LEU A 116 11.14 -1.04 -2.70
C LEU A 116 12.49 -0.85 -1.98
N LYS A 117 13.09 -1.94 -1.50
CA LYS A 117 14.41 -1.92 -0.87
C LYS A 117 15.50 -1.34 -1.78
N SER A 118 15.53 -1.72 -3.06
CA SER A 118 16.50 -1.19 -4.02
C SER A 118 16.30 0.31 -4.27
N ALA A 119 15.04 0.78 -4.27
CA ALA A 119 14.75 2.21 -4.38
C ALA A 119 15.18 2.99 -3.14
N MET A 120 15.01 2.42 -1.95
CA MET A 120 15.50 3.00 -0.71
C MET A 120 17.03 3.13 -0.73
N GLU A 121 17.74 2.06 -1.10
CA GLU A 121 19.20 2.06 -1.24
C GLU A 121 19.67 3.13 -2.23
N HIS A 122 18.99 3.27 -3.37
CA HIS A 122 19.30 4.29 -4.39
C HIS A 122 19.19 5.72 -3.83
N PHE A 123 18.18 5.99 -3.00
CA PHE A 123 17.96 7.30 -2.39
C PHE A 123 18.66 7.49 -1.04
N GLY A 124 19.47 6.53 -0.59
CA GLY A 124 20.15 6.58 0.70
C GLY A 124 19.21 6.57 1.91
N ILE A 125 18.09 5.84 1.79
CA ILE A 125 17.13 5.66 2.87
C ILE A 125 17.50 4.39 3.62
N GLU A 126 17.98 4.53 4.85
CA GLU A 126 18.32 3.39 5.69
C GLU A 126 17.09 2.76 6.33
N PRO A 127 17.00 1.42 6.38
CA PRO A 127 15.97 0.74 7.13
C PRO A 127 16.03 1.08 8.62
N ASP A 128 14.88 1.35 9.21
CA ASP A 128 14.75 1.58 10.65
C ASP A 128 14.35 0.28 11.36
N ALA A 129 14.96 0.00 12.50
CA ALA A 129 14.65 -1.17 13.32
C ALA A 129 13.20 -1.16 13.84
N ASP A 130 12.62 0.02 14.05
CA ASP A 130 11.23 0.18 14.50
C ASP A 130 10.21 -0.04 13.36
N HIS A 131 10.69 -0.06 12.10
CA HIS A 131 9.84 -0.26 10.91
C HIS A 131 10.30 -1.48 10.10
N PRO A 132 10.15 -2.71 10.61
CA PRO A 132 10.54 -3.91 9.86
C PRO A 132 9.70 -4.07 8.59
N PHE A 133 10.32 -4.53 7.50
CA PHE A 133 9.65 -4.83 6.23
C PHE A 133 8.56 -5.90 6.37
N HIS A 134 7.69 -5.96 5.35
CA HIS A 134 6.56 -6.90 5.27
C HIS A 134 5.42 -6.64 6.26
N ASN A 135 5.40 -5.47 6.86
CA ASN A 135 4.24 -4.90 7.51
C ASN A 135 3.66 -3.82 6.59
N ALA A 136 2.37 -3.87 6.28
CA ALA A 136 1.77 -2.98 5.29
C ALA A 136 1.94 -1.48 5.63
N LEU A 137 1.91 -1.11 6.91
CA LEU A 137 2.16 0.28 7.33
C LEU A 137 3.63 0.67 7.11
N ASN A 138 4.57 -0.21 7.44
CA ASN A 138 5.99 0.09 7.31
C ASN A 138 6.40 0.14 5.83
N ASP A 139 5.87 -0.75 5.00
CA ASP A 139 6.10 -0.71 3.55
C ASP A 139 5.51 0.56 2.94
N ALA A 140 4.34 1.02 3.39
CA ALA A 140 3.75 2.31 3.01
C ALA A 140 4.61 3.49 3.49
N TYR A 141 5.20 3.42 4.69
CA TYR A 141 6.11 4.43 5.21
C TYR A 141 7.36 4.57 4.34
N TYR A 142 8.02 3.47 3.98
CA TYR A 142 9.16 3.51 3.08
C TYR A 142 8.78 3.97 1.67
N THR A 143 7.61 3.60 1.19
CA THR A 143 7.08 4.09 -0.09
C THR A 143 6.90 5.62 -0.06
N ALA A 144 6.40 6.17 1.04
CA ALA A 144 6.29 7.62 1.23
C ALA A 144 7.66 8.31 1.25
N LEU A 145 8.66 7.74 1.96
CA LEU A 145 10.03 8.29 1.98
C LEU A 145 10.68 8.27 0.59
N VAL A 146 10.48 7.20 -0.18
CA VAL A 146 10.95 7.14 -1.58
C VAL A 146 10.27 8.21 -2.43
N PHE A 147 8.96 8.40 -2.28
CA PHE A 147 8.20 9.42 -3.02
C PHE A 147 8.69 10.83 -2.70
N GLN A 148 8.99 11.15 -1.44
CA GLN A 148 9.55 12.43 -1.01
C GLN A 148 10.91 12.74 -1.65
N LYS A 149 11.67 11.72 -2.07
CA LYS A 149 12.97 11.86 -2.74
C LYS A 149 12.88 11.98 -4.24
N CYS A 150 11.72 11.71 -4.84
CA CYS A 150 11.53 11.86 -6.28
C CYS A 150 11.66 13.33 -6.70
N PRO A 151 12.49 13.67 -7.70
CA PRO A 151 12.74 15.07 -8.10
C PRO A 151 11.50 15.76 -8.70
N GLN A 152 10.60 15.00 -9.31
CA GLN A 152 9.36 15.49 -9.92
C GLN A 152 8.20 14.58 -9.52
N PRO A 153 7.75 14.61 -8.25
CA PRO A 153 6.77 13.66 -7.73
C PRO A 153 5.42 13.73 -8.45
N GLN A 154 5.02 14.91 -8.99
CA GLN A 154 3.79 15.09 -9.75
C GLN A 154 3.74 14.22 -11.02
N ASP A 155 4.88 13.78 -11.56
CA ASP A 155 4.95 12.92 -12.74
C ASP A 155 4.34 11.52 -12.49
N VAL A 156 4.16 11.13 -11.22
CA VAL A 156 3.47 9.89 -10.86
C VAL A 156 2.05 9.84 -11.42
N LEU A 157 1.40 10.99 -11.61
CA LEU A 157 0.03 11.08 -12.15
C LEU A 157 -0.09 10.57 -13.60
N ARG A 158 1.03 10.39 -14.31
CA ARG A 158 1.07 9.74 -15.63
C ARG A 158 0.85 8.23 -15.56
N PHE A 159 1.02 7.62 -14.39
CA PHE A 159 1.00 6.17 -14.17
C PHE A 159 -0.25 5.73 -13.41
N SER A 160 -1.42 6.19 -13.87
CA SER A 160 -2.70 5.74 -13.31
C SER A 160 -2.84 4.21 -13.42
N GLN A 161 -3.36 3.61 -12.39
CA GLN A 161 -3.64 2.19 -12.33
C GLN A 161 -5.15 1.96 -12.38
N THR A 162 -5.56 1.07 -13.26
CA THR A 162 -6.90 0.47 -13.22
C THR A 162 -6.71 -0.99 -12.86
N ALA A 163 -7.49 -1.51 -11.95
CA ALA A 163 -7.48 -2.93 -11.66
C ALA A 163 -7.69 -3.72 -12.94
N ARG A 164 -6.82 -4.69 -13.21
CA ARG A 164 -7.04 -5.61 -14.32
C ARG A 164 -8.26 -6.45 -13.98
N LYS A 165 -9.32 -6.37 -14.79
CA LYS A 165 -10.38 -7.39 -14.74
C LYS A 165 -9.71 -8.72 -15.07
N LEU A 166 -9.78 -9.67 -14.15
CA LEU A 166 -9.40 -11.05 -14.37
C LEU A 166 -10.43 -11.71 -15.27
#